data_f154a111116692ef3946c4533e63a231
#
_entry.id   f154a111116692ef3946c4533e63a231
#
_cell.length_a   1.000
_cell.length_b   1.000
_cell.length_c   1.000
_cell.angle_alpha   90.00
_cell.angle_beta   90.00
_cell.angle_gamma   90.00
#
_symmetry.space_group_name_H-M   'P 1'
#
loop_
_entity.id
_entity.type
_entity.pdbx_description
1 polymer ?
#
loop_
_entity_poly.entity_id
_entity_poly.type
_entity_poly.pdbx_seq_one_letter_code
_entity_poly.pdbx_strand_id
1 'polypeptide(L)'
;GLAIKPTFLTCKYSITANALAPAGMTRMVGAIPGMEGRPVPPEMTPALNGPTVAFLASPQAKHVNGQVFGRRGYAYTLFQTPKPIAAMYKEGGLSAEEIAKNFDAAFADHLNVPGIPMTAAMKEAAARAAAAKKG
;
A
#
# COMPACT_ATOMS: atom_id res chain seq x y z
N GLY A 1 10.37 -4.70 -10.58
CA GLY A 1 10.58 -3.28 -10.43
C GLY A 1 9.28 -2.53 -10.61
N LEU A 2 8.78 -1.91 -9.56
CA LEU A 2 7.59 -1.07 -9.62
C LEU A 2 7.94 0.17 -10.45
N ALA A 3 7.40 0.27 -11.65
CA ALA A 3 7.60 1.44 -12.50
C ALA A 3 6.79 2.63 -11.93
N ILE A 4 7.35 3.28 -10.92
CA ILE A 4 6.80 4.53 -10.42
C ILE A 4 7.57 5.66 -11.11
N LYS A 5 7.16 6.04 -12.29
CA LYS A 5 7.20 7.38 -12.89
C LYS A 5 6.84 7.39 -14.38
N PRO A 6 5.58 7.54 -14.72
CA PRO A 6 5.24 8.11 -15.99
C PRO A 6 4.71 9.55 -15.88
N THR A 7 4.93 10.24 -14.74
CA THR A 7 4.25 11.51 -14.45
C THR A 7 4.56 12.61 -15.46
N PHE A 8 5.76 12.63 -16.04
CA PHE A 8 6.15 13.69 -16.99
C PHE A 8 5.58 13.46 -18.41
N LEU A 9 5.55 12.22 -18.87
CA LEU A 9 5.01 11.90 -20.21
C LEU A 9 3.49 11.84 -20.23
N THR A 10 2.86 11.41 -19.14
CA THR A 10 1.40 11.27 -19.06
C THR A 10 0.69 12.61 -18.98
N CYS A 11 1.25 13.62 -18.29
CA CYS A 11 0.66 14.96 -18.23
C CYS A 11 0.51 15.61 -19.59
N LYS A 12 1.46 15.38 -20.52
CA LYS A 12 1.42 15.95 -21.87
C LYS A 12 0.27 15.42 -22.73
N TYR A 13 -0.16 14.18 -22.46
CA TYR A 13 -1.18 13.49 -23.26
C TYR A 13 -2.48 13.24 -22.53
N SER A 14 -2.68 13.82 -21.33
CA SER A 14 -3.85 13.59 -20.50
C SER A 14 -4.11 12.11 -20.17
N ILE A 15 -3.03 11.32 -20.10
CA ILE A 15 -3.09 9.90 -19.73
C ILE A 15 -2.76 9.78 -18.25
N THR A 16 -3.51 8.98 -17.51
CA THR A 16 -3.19 8.62 -16.11
C THR A 16 -2.63 7.21 -16.06
N ALA A 17 -1.64 7.00 -15.18
CA ALA A 17 -1.09 5.68 -14.89
C ALA A 17 -1.07 5.46 -13.39
N ASN A 18 -1.78 4.45 -12.93
CA ASN A 18 -1.86 4.07 -11.52
C ASN A 18 -1.56 2.58 -11.39
N ALA A 19 -1.20 2.15 -10.19
CA ALA A 19 -0.96 0.75 -9.89
C ALA A 19 -1.99 0.23 -8.88
N LEU A 20 -2.34 -1.04 -9.00
CA LEU A 20 -3.16 -1.73 -8.02
C LEU A 20 -2.33 -2.88 -7.41
N ALA A 21 -2.33 -2.96 -6.08
CA ALA A 21 -1.87 -4.10 -5.30
C ALA A 21 -3.12 -4.91 -4.86
N PRO A 22 -3.58 -5.85 -5.70
CA PRO A 22 -4.82 -6.57 -5.47
C PRO A 22 -4.63 -7.64 -4.39
N ALA A 23 -5.68 -7.92 -3.63
CA ALA A 23 -5.76 -9.11 -2.82
C ALA A 23 -6.97 -9.95 -3.21
N GLY A 24 -6.82 -11.26 -3.16
CA GLY A 24 -7.90 -12.18 -3.46
C GLY A 24 -7.43 -13.63 -3.40
N MET A 25 -8.29 -14.51 -2.96
CA MET A 25 -8.06 -15.95 -3.06
C MET A 25 -8.51 -16.42 -4.44
N THR A 26 -7.56 -16.93 -5.20
CA THR A 26 -7.77 -17.51 -6.53
C THR A 26 -7.43 -18.99 -6.53
N ARG A 27 -7.67 -19.66 -7.64
CA ARG A 27 -7.22 -21.06 -7.82
C ARG A 27 -5.71 -21.22 -7.60
N MET A 28 -4.91 -20.22 -7.93
CA MET A 28 -3.47 -20.24 -7.68
C MET A 28 -3.14 -20.28 -6.18
N VAL A 29 -3.90 -19.56 -5.35
CA VAL A 29 -3.75 -19.62 -3.88
C VAL A 29 -4.17 -21.01 -3.36
N GLY A 30 -5.22 -21.60 -3.92
CA GLY A 30 -5.67 -22.95 -3.61
C GLY A 30 -4.68 -24.06 -3.99
N ALA A 31 -3.69 -23.76 -4.85
CA ALA A 31 -2.61 -24.69 -5.20
C ALA A 31 -1.43 -24.64 -4.21
N ILE A 32 -1.44 -23.73 -3.25
CA ILE A 32 -0.40 -23.66 -2.21
C ILE A 32 -0.62 -24.78 -1.19
N PRO A 33 0.41 -25.59 -0.86
CA PRO A 33 0.31 -26.66 0.13
C PRO A 33 -0.33 -26.18 1.44
N GLY A 34 -1.37 -26.89 1.89
CA GLY A 34 -2.15 -26.55 3.08
C GLY A 34 -3.26 -25.49 2.88
N MET A 35 -3.47 -25.04 1.64
CA MET A 35 -4.56 -24.13 1.28
C MET A 35 -5.62 -24.80 0.37
N GLU A 36 -5.42 -26.08 0.03
CA GLU A 36 -6.31 -26.83 -0.86
C GLU A 36 -7.72 -26.93 -0.29
N GLY A 37 -8.71 -26.76 -1.15
CA GLY A 37 -10.13 -26.96 -0.81
C GLY A 37 -10.70 -25.96 0.21
N ARG A 38 -9.93 -24.96 0.64
CA ARG A 38 -10.45 -23.95 1.55
C ARG A 38 -11.48 -23.06 0.84
N PRO A 39 -12.66 -22.85 1.45
CA PRO A 39 -13.64 -21.94 0.89
C PRO A 39 -13.04 -20.51 0.81
N VAL A 40 -13.36 -19.81 -0.27
CA VAL A 40 -12.95 -18.41 -0.44
C VAL A 40 -13.84 -17.54 0.45
N PRO A 41 -13.29 -16.87 1.48
CA PRO A 41 -14.08 -15.96 2.27
C PRO A 41 -14.60 -14.81 1.39
N PRO A 42 -15.83 -14.32 1.62
CA PRO A 42 -16.43 -13.26 0.80
C PRO A 42 -15.52 -12.05 0.62
N GLU A 43 -14.83 -11.65 1.68
CA GLU A 43 -13.88 -10.52 1.68
C GLU A 43 -12.61 -10.78 0.87
N MET A 44 -12.33 -12.04 0.53
CA MET A 44 -11.16 -12.42 -0.28
C MET A 44 -11.53 -12.72 -1.74
N THR A 45 -12.75 -12.47 -2.12
CA THR A 45 -13.20 -12.63 -3.51
C THR A 45 -12.44 -11.66 -4.44
N PRO A 46 -11.79 -12.16 -5.52
CA PRO A 46 -11.05 -11.29 -6.46
C PRO A 46 -11.91 -10.22 -7.13
N ALA A 47 -13.22 -10.48 -7.30
CA ALA A 47 -14.16 -9.53 -7.88
C ALA A 47 -14.21 -8.16 -7.16
N LEU A 48 -13.90 -8.13 -5.86
CA LEU A 48 -13.85 -6.90 -5.09
C LEU A 48 -12.73 -5.92 -5.52
N ASN A 49 -11.79 -6.34 -6.37
CA ASN A 49 -10.81 -5.43 -6.96
C ASN A 49 -11.42 -4.62 -8.13
N GLY A 50 -12.47 -5.13 -8.77
CA GLY A 50 -13.10 -4.54 -9.94
C GLY A 50 -13.55 -3.08 -9.75
N PRO A 51 -14.25 -2.72 -8.67
CA PRO A 51 -14.70 -1.35 -8.45
C PRO A 51 -13.57 -0.32 -8.47
N THR A 52 -12.40 -0.62 -7.87
CA THR A 52 -11.24 0.28 -7.90
C THR A 52 -10.72 0.47 -9.33
N VAL A 53 -10.63 -0.61 -10.11
CA VAL A 53 -10.19 -0.54 -11.51
C VAL A 53 -11.18 0.28 -12.33
N ALA A 54 -12.47 0.02 -12.18
CA ALA A 54 -13.52 0.75 -12.89
C ALA A 54 -13.50 2.26 -12.55
N PHE A 55 -13.33 2.60 -11.27
CA PHE A 55 -13.18 4.00 -10.85
C PHE A 55 -11.95 4.65 -11.50
N LEU A 56 -10.77 4.00 -11.42
CA LEU A 56 -9.52 4.54 -11.97
C LEU A 56 -9.56 4.69 -13.50
N ALA A 57 -10.35 3.88 -14.19
CA ALA A 57 -10.59 3.98 -15.62
C ALA A 57 -11.66 5.01 -16.00
N SER A 58 -12.37 5.57 -15.03
CA SER A 58 -13.48 6.50 -15.28
C SER A 58 -13.01 7.96 -15.42
N PRO A 59 -13.81 8.84 -16.04
CA PRO A 59 -13.52 10.27 -16.09
C PRO A 59 -13.41 10.95 -14.72
N GLN A 60 -14.06 10.38 -13.68
CA GLN A 60 -14.00 10.92 -12.32
C GLN A 60 -12.59 10.82 -11.72
N ALA A 61 -11.77 9.86 -12.17
CA ALA A 61 -10.42 9.67 -11.70
C ALA A 61 -9.34 10.40 -12.52
N LYS A 62 -9.73 11.32 -13.43
CA LYS A 62 -8.77 12.04 -14.29
C LYS A 62 -7.67 12.81 -13.53
N HIS A 63 -7.95 13.17 -12.27
CA HIS A 63 -7.01 13.86 -11.38
C HIS A 63 -6.08 12.89 -10.61
N VAL A 64 -6.34 11.58 -10.71
CA VAL A 64 -5.58 10.54 -10.00
C VAL A 64 -4.50 10.01 -10.93
N ASN A 65 -3.24 10.29 -10.63
CA ASN A 65 -2.11 9.85 -11.44
C ASN A 65 -0.90 9.49 -10.56
N GLY A 66 -0.17 8.45 -10.96
CA GLY A 66 1.05 8.00 -10.27
C GLY A 66 0.80 7.38 -8.89
N GLN A 67 -0.41 6.95 -8.59
CA GLN A 67 -0.78 6.43 -7.29
C GLN A 67 -0.74 4.89 -7.25
N VAL A 68 -0.54 4.35 -6.06
CA VAL A 68 -0.62 2.91 -5.80
C VAL A 68 -1.78 2.66 -4.84
N PHE A 69 -2.76 1.93 -5.31
CA PHE A 69 -3.91 1.51 -4.52
C PHE A 69 -3.76 0.07 -4.08
N GLY A 70 -4.30 -0.26 -2.93
CA GLY A 70 -4.36 -1.63 -2.45
C GLY A 70 -5.75 -2.01 -1.99
N ARG A 71 -6.00 -3.31 -1.94
CA ARG A 71 -7.19 -3.88 -1.31
C ARG A 71 -6.83 -5.10 -0.49
N ARG A 72 -7.35 -5.17 0.72
CA ARG A 72 -7.26 -6.36 1.56
C ARG A 72 -8.55 -6.50 2.37
N GLY A 73 -9.20 -7.65 2.23
CA GLY A 73 -10.54 -7.81 2.78
C GLY A 73 -11.50 -6.79 2.17
N TYR A 74 -12.23 -6.08 2.99
CA TYR A 74 -13.11 -4.98 2.58
C TYR A 74 -12.44 -3.60 2.65
N ALA A 75 -11.15 -3.54 2.99
CA ALA A 75 -10.42 -2.28 3.06
C ALA A 75 -9.78 -1.92 1.72
N TYR A 76 -9.94 -0.67 1.33
CA TYR A 76 -9.26 -0.05 0.21
C TYR A 76 -8.23 0.92 0.78
N THR A 77 -7.01 0.89 0.26
CA THR A 77 -5.89 1.65 0.80
C THR A 77 -5.18 2.41 -0.31
N LEU A 78 -4.67 3.57 0.03
CA LEU A 78 -3.74 4.33 -0.79
C LEU A 78 -2.34 4.19 -0.16
N PHE A 79 -1.37 3.72 -0.93
CA PHE A 79 0.00 3.64 -0.49
C PHE A 79 0.70 4.99 -0.67
N GLN A 80 1.44 5.40 0.32
CA GLN A 80 2.32 6.55 0.19
C GLN A 80 3.47 6.21 -0.78
N THR A 81 3.66 7.05 -1.77
CA THR A 81 4.80 6.93 -2.68
C THR A 81 6.08 7.32 -1.94
N PRO A 82 7.13 6.50 -1.96
CA PRO A 82 8.41 6.86 -1.35
C PRO A 82 8.95 8.16 -1.95
N LYS A 83 9.24 9.13 -1.09
CA LYS A 83 9.90 10.39 -1.44
C LYS A 83 10.91 10.74 -0.36
N PRO A 84 12.03 11.40 -0.68
CA PRO A 84 12.91 11.97 0.34
C PRO A 84 12.12 12.98 1.19
N ILE A 85 12.11 12.80 2.50
CA ILE A 85 11.44 13.69 3.46
C ILE A 85 12.42 14.35 4.41
N ALA A 86 13.64 13.80 4.53
CA ALA A 86 14.74 14.34 5.28
C ALA A 86 16.05 13.94 4.63
N ALA A 87 17.11 14.69 4.88
CA ALA A 87 18.43 14.40 4.35
C ALA A 87 19.52 14.91 5.30
N MET A 88 20.64 14.20 5.33
CA MET A 88 21.90 14.73 5.86
C MET A 88 22.84 14.99 4.69
N TYR A 89 23.61 16.07 4.78
CA TYR A 89 24.56 16.44 3.75
C TYR A 89 25.89 16.86 4.34
N LYS A 90 26.99 16.39 3.75
CA LYS A 90 28.35 16.87 3.98
C LYS A 90 29.14 16.67 2.69
N GLU A 91 29.85 17.71 2.26
CA GLU A 91 30.79 17.62 1.15
C GLU A 91 31.88 16.58 1.47
N GLY A 92 32.18 15.69 0.53
CA GLY A 92 33.07 14.56 0.73
C GLY A 92 32.45 13.33 1.40
N GLY A 93 31.18 13.40 1.81
CA GLY A 93 30.43 12.32 2.45
C GLY A 93 30.53 12.30 3.97
N LEU A 94 29.69 11.48 4.60
CA LEU A 94 29.65 11.28 6.06
C LEU A 94 30.31 9.96 6.42
N SER A 95 31.08 9.93 7.51
CA SER A 95 31.53 8.67 8.10
C SER A 95 30.40 7.96 8.85
N ALA A 96 30.59 6.68 9.18
CA ALA A 96 29.61 5.91 9.94
C ALA A 96 29.35 6.55 11.33
N GLU A 97 30.39 7.04 11.99
CA GLU A 97 30.30 7.69 13.29
C GLU A 97 29.52 9.02 13.19
N GLU A 98 29.74 9.79 12.13
CA GLU A 98 29.02 11.04 11.88
C GLU A 98 27.55 10.77 11.57
N ILE A 99 27.25 9.72 10.82
CA ILE A 99 25.87 9.28 10.58
C ILE A 99 25.23 8.90 11.92
N ALA A 100 25.85 8.03 12.70
CA ALA A 100 25.30 7.59 13.97
C ALA A 100 25.04 8.76 14.94
N LYS A 101 25.97 9.70 15.02
CA LYS A 101 25.85 10.88 15.88
C LYS A 101 24.67 11.79 15.53
N ASN A 102 24.38 11.93 14.24
CA ASN A 102 23.37 12.88 13.76
C ASN A 102 22.06 12.20 13.33
N PHE A 103 21.98 10.88 13.38
CA PHE A 103 20.85 10.11 12.84
C PHE A 103 19.53 10.49 13.48
N ASP A 104 19.46 10.50 14.79
CA ASP A 104 18.23 10.77 15.51
C ASP A 104 17.75 12.22 15.29
N ALA A 105 18.67 13.18 15.30
CA ALA A 105 18.33 14.58 15.03
C ALA A 105 17.80 14.80 13.60
N ALA A 106 18.28 14.02 12.64
CA ALA A 106 17.88 14.17 11.24
C ALA A 106 16.63 13.35 10.88
N PHE A 107 16.42 12.17 11.49
CA PHE A 107 15.48 11.20 10.99
C PHE A 107 14.50 10.63 12.03
N ALA A 108 14.75 10.74 13.34
CA ALA A 108 13.93 10.07 14.35
C ALA A 108 12.42 10.36 14.20
N ASP A 109 12.07 11.63 13.99
CA ASP A 109 10.68 12.08 13.83
C ASP A 109 10.03 11.57 12.52
N HIS A 110 10.84 11.04 11.61
CA HIS A 110 10.38 10.55 10.31
C HIS A 110 10.36 9.03 10.22
N LEU A 111 10.84 8.32 11.24
CA LEU A 111 10.82 6.86 11.27
C LEU A 111 9.39 6.36 11.47
N ASN A 112 8.85 5.71 10.46
CA ASN A 112 7.53 5.12 10.54
C ASN A 112 7.60 3.73 11.15
N VAL A 113 6.70 3.45 12.08
CA VAL A 113 6.43 2.07 12.51
C VAL A 113 5.79 1.34 11.32
N PRO A 114 6.38 0.22 10.84
CA PRO A 114 5.78 -0.54 9.76
C PRO A 114 4.38 -1.02 10.14
N GLY A 115 3.38 -0.73 9.33
CA GLY A 115 2.01 -1.17 9.57
C GLY A 115 1.03 -0.54 8.59
N ILE A 116 -0.14 -1.14 8.51
CA ILE A 116 -1.26 -0.58 7.75
C ILE A 116 -2.01 0.36 8.70
N PRO A 117 -2.22 1.63 8.34
CA PRO A 117 -3.06 2.51 9.14
C PRO A 117 -4.46 1.89 9.28
N MET A 118 -4.87 1.60 10.50
CA MET A 118 -6.18 1.03 10.77
C MET A 118 -7.20 2.15 10.96
N THR A 119 -8.24 2.14 10.14
CA THR A 119 -9.42 3.01 10.37
C THR A 119 -10.16 2.58 11.65
N ALA A 120 -11.00 3.45 12.18
CA ALA A 120 -11.83 3.12 13.35
C ALA A 120 -12.65 1.82 13.11
N ALA A 121 -13.27 1.70 11.95
CA ALA A 121 -14.03 0.50 11.57
C ALA A 121 -13.16 -0.77 11.53
N MET A 122 -11.93 -0.68 11.06
CA MET A 122 -10.99 -1.82 11.06
C MET A 122 -10.59 -2.23 12.48
N LYS A 123 -10.39 -1.26 13.37
CA LYS A 123 -10.07 -1.52 14.78
C LYS A 123 -11.23 -2.22 15.49
N GLU A 124 -12.47 -1.77 15.26
CA GLU A 124 -13.66 -2.40 15.79
C GLU A 124 -13.85 -3.83 15.26
N ALA A 125 -13.67 -4.04 13.96
CA ALA A 125 -13.77 -5.37 13.36
C ALA A 125 -12.70 -6.31 13.94
N ALA A 126 -11.47 -5.85 14.10
CA ALA A 126 -10.40 -6.61 14.73
C ALA A 126 -10.70 -6.95 16.19
N ALA A 127 -11.25 -6.01 16.96
CA ALA A 127 -11.65 -6.23 18.34
C ALA A 127 -12.77 -7.27 18.46
N ARG A 128 -13.80 -7.20 17.58
CA ARG A 128 -14.88 -8.21 17.54
C ARG A 128 -14.33 -9.62 17.20
N ALA A 129 -13.43 -9.70 16.22
CA ALA A 129 -12.81 -10.97 15.83
C ALA A 129 -11.93 -11.54 16.96
N ALA A 130 -11.23 -10.69 17.72
CA ALA A 130 -10.44 -11.12 18.87
C ALA A 130 -11.30 -11.61 20.04
N ALA A 131 -12.45 -10.98 20.27
CA ALA A 131 -13.42 -11.39 21.30
C ALA A 131 -14.04 -12.76 20.95
N ALA A 132 -14.40 -12.99 19.69
CA ALA A 132 -14.98 -14.24 19.22
C ALA A 132 -14.03 -15.46 19.30
N LYS A 133 -12.71 -15.25 19.40
CA LYS A 133 -11.72 -16.33 19.57
C LYS A 133 -11.46 -16.73 21.01
N LYS A 134 -11.99 -15.98 21.97
CA LYS A 134 -11.80 -16.23 23.41
C LYS A 134 -13.01 -16.93 24.09
N GLY A 135 -14.11 -17.09 23.37
CA GLY A 135 -15.28 -17.88 23.79
C GLY A 135 -15.33 -19.19 23.00
#